data_ba27501366cf97d9a9df225158962b45
#
_entry.id   ba27501366cf97d9a9df225158962b45
#
_cell.length_a   1.000
_cell.length_b   1.000
_cell.length_c   1.000
_cell.angle_alpha   90.00
_cell.angle_beta   90.00
_cell.angle_gamma   90.00
#
_symmetry.space_group_name_H-M   'P 1'
#
loop_
_entity.id
_entity.type
_entity.pdbx_description
1 polymer ?
#
loop_
_entity_poly.entity_id
_entity_poly.type
_entity_poly.pdbx_seq_one_letter_code
_entity_poly.pdbx_strand_id
1 'polypeptide(L)'
;MEELIGVEIEEKGEVVVATLTGELDISVAETTGRRIADAVPSSARGVVVDMSALEFMDSSGVSMLFSLARQVGSHRQELRVVAPPGRPVARVLEIVEFGRAAPVHEDLDSAVGEMATPQA
;
A
#
# COMPACT_ATOMS: atom_id res chain seq x y z
N MET A 1 -22.68 -6.41 -10.22
CA MET A 1 -21.77 -5.38 -10.73
C MET A 1 -20.34 -5.80 -10.42
N GLU A 2 -19.46 -5.76 -11.40
CA GLU A 2 -18.08 -6.17 -11.20
C GLU A 2 -17.31 -5.11 -10.43
N GLU A 3 -16.48 -5.56 -9.51
CA GLU A 3 -15.58 -4.67 -8.81
C GLU A 3 -14.40 -4.37 -9.72
N LEU A 4 -14.01 -3.10 -9.78
CA LEU A 4 -12.86 -2.66 -10.58
C LEU A 4 -11.53 -2.95 -9.88
N ILE A 5 -11.58 -3.28 -8.60
CA ILE A 5 -10.39 -3.48 -7.77
C ILE A 5 -10.36 -4.90 -7.21
N GLY A 6 -9.20 -5.54 -7.28
CA GLY A 6 -8.95 -6.79 -6.58
C GLY A 6 -8.04 -6.51 -5.40
N VAL A 7 -8.33 -7.09 -4.25
CA VAL A 7 -7.52 -6.94 -3.03
C VAL A 7 -7.25 -8.33 -2.47
N GLU A 8 -5.98 -8.70 -2.40
CA GLU A 8 -5.57 -9.95 -1.78
C GLU A 8 -4.68 -9.64 -0.59
N ILE A 9 -4.99 -10.24 0.55
CA ILE A 9 -4.23 -10.02 1.78
C ILE A 9 -3.50 -11.31 2.16
N GLU A 10 -2.22 -11.18 2.47
CA GLU A 10 -1.40 -12.33 2.88
C GLU A 10 -0.50 -11.90 4.04
N GLU A 11 -0.34 -12.77 5.03
CA GLU A 11 0.60 -12.52 6.11
C GLU A 11 1.90 -13.26 5.83
N LYS A 12 3.00 -12.53 5.88
CA LYS A 12 4.35 -13.08 5.72
C LYS A 12 5.14 -12.77 6.99
N GLY A 13 5.06 -13.67 7.97
CA GLY A 13 5.64 -13.41 9.28
C GLY A 13 4.90 -12.25 9.94
N GLU A 14 5.64 -11.22 10.32
CA GLU A 14 5.07 -10.03 10.96
C GLU A 14 4.69 -8.94 9.94
N VAL A 15 4.82 -9.24 8.64
CA VAL A 15 4.51 -8.28 7.57
C VAL A 15 3.22 -8.71 6.88
N VAL A 16 2.28 -7.77 6.72
CA VAL A 16 1.08 -8.01 5.95
C VAL A 16 1.31 -7.46 4.54
N VAL A 17 0.95 -8.24 3.53
CA VAL A 17 1.05 -7.80 2.13
C VAL A 17 -0.36 -7.69 1.55
N ALA A 18 -0.71 -6.51 1.08
CA ALA A 18 -1.97 -6.25 0.39
C ALA A 18 -1.66 -6.03 -1.09
N THR A 19 -2.07 -6.96 -1.93
CA THR A 19 -1.84 -6.88 -3.37
C THR A 19 -3.07 -6.33 -4.05
N LEU A 20 -2.90 -5.22 -4.78
CA LEU A 20 -4.00 -4.55 -5.48
C LEU A 20 -3.89 -4.79 -6.98
N THR A 21 -5.03 -5.12 -7.61
CA THR A 21 -5.13 -5.26 -9.06
C THR A 21 -6.31 -4.46 -9.55
N GLY A 22 -6.28 -4.04 -10.81
CA GLY A 22 -7.36 -3.30 -11.42
C GLY A 22 -7.20 -1.80 -11.28
N GLU A 23 -8.28 -1.12 -10.90
CA GLU A 23 -8.32 0.34 -10.86
C GLU A 23 -8.74 0.84 -9.48
N LEU A 24 -7.97 1.76 -8.95
CA LEU A 24 -8.21 2.35 -7.63
C LEU A 24 -8.75 3.77 -7.80
N ASP A 25 -10.06 3.88 -7.90
CA ASP A 25 -10.75 5.15 -8.09
C ASP A 25 -11.65 5.50 -6.90
N ILE A 26 -12.37 6.61 -7.02
CA ILE A 26 -13.21 7.13 -5.94
C ILE A 26 -14.27 6.12 -5.48
N SER A 27 -14.75 5.27 -6.38
CA SER A 27 -15.81 4.32 -6.03
C SER A 27 -15.34 3.20 -5.09
N VAL A 28 -14.04 2.90 -5.06
CA VAL A 28 -13.49 1.79 -4.28
C VAL A 28 -12.41 2.19 -3.28
N ALA A 29 -11.89 3.41 -3.35
CA ALA A 29 -10.73 3.82 -2.54
C ALA A 29 -10.97 3.70 -1.03
N GLU A 30 -12.07 4.24 -0.54
CA GLU A 30 -12.36 4.20 0.90
C GLU A 30 -12.53 2.78 1.41
N THR A 31 -13.30 1.96 0.71
CA THR A 31 -13.53 0.56 1.08
C THR A 31 -12.22 -0.23 1.06
N THR A 32 -11.40 0.01 0.04
CA THR A 32 -10.09 -0.65 -0.08
C THR A 32 -9.19 -0.30 1.09
N GLY A 33 -9.11 0.98 1.43
CA GLY A 33 -8.29 1.44 2.56
C GLY A 33 -8.72 0.82 3.88
N ARG A 34 -10.03 0.76 4.12
CA ARG A 34 -10.59 0.16 5.32
C ARG A 34 -10.29 -1.33 5.39
N ARG A 35 -10.43 -2.02 4.28
CA ARG A 35 -10.16 -3.45 4.19
C ARG A 35 -8.70 -3.75 4.52
N ILE A 36 -7.79 -2.94 4.00
CA ILE A 36 -6.36 -3.11 4.27
C ILE A 36 -6.08 -2.84 5.76
N ALA A 37 -6.58 -1.72 6.29
CA ALA A 37 -6.34 -1.36 7.68
C ALA A 37 -6.85 -2.43 8.64
N ASP A 38 -8.05 -2.96 8.38
CA ASP A 38 -8.66 -3.99 9.22
C ASP A 38 -7.89 -5.31 9.18
N ALA A 39 -7.11 -5.54 8.14
CA ALA A 39 -6.36 -6.78 7.98
C ALA A 39 -4.98 -6.74 8.66
N VAL A 40 -4.57 -5.58 9.21
CA VAL A 40 -3.25 -5.44 9.85
C VAL A 40 -3.42 -5.66 11.36
N PRO A 41 -3.00 -6.82 11.88
CA PRO A 41 -3.13 -7.07 13.33
C PRO A 41 -2.13 -6.21 14.11
N SER A 42 -2.44 -5.97 15.38
CA SER A 42 -1.59 -5.14 16.24
C SER A 42 -0.18 -5.72 16.42
N SER A 43 -0.02 -7.01 16.21
CA SER A 43 1.28 -7.68 16.32
C SER A 43 2.15 -7.52 15.08
N ALA A 44 1.59 -7.02 13.96
CA ALA A 44 2.36 -6.86 12.73
C ALA A 44 3.29 -5.66 12.81
N ARG A 45 4.40 -5.71 12.09
CA ARG A 45 5.28 -4.56 11.93
C ARG A 45 4.65 -3.50 11.05
N GLY A 46 3.79 -3.92 10.13
CA GLY A 46 3.10 -3.01 9.23
C GLY A 46 2.56 -3.73 8.02
N VAL A 47 2.29 -2.96 6.98
CA VAL A 47 1.72 -3.46 5.74
C VAL A 47 2.49 -2.95 4.53
N VAL A 48 2.68 -3.85 3.56
CA VAL A 48 3.20 -3.50 2.24
C VAL A 48 2.02 -3.54 1.29
N VAL A 49 1.76 -2.41 0.63
CA VAL A 49 0.73 -2.36 -0.41
C VAL A 49 1.43 -2.53 -1.75
N ASP A 50 1.21 -3.67 -2.37
CA ASP A 50 1.81 -4.01 -3.66
C ASP A 50 0.90 -3.55 -4.78
N MET A 51 1.34 -2.52 -5.50
CA MET A 51 0.61 -1.93 -6.61
C MET A 51 1.26 -2.24 -7.95
N SER A 52 2.11 -3.28 -8.01
CA SER A 52 2.79 -3.67 -9.24
C SER A 52 1.84 -3.99 -10.38
N ALA A 53 0.69 -4.56 -10.06
CA ALA A 53 -0.32 -4.95 -11.05
C ALA A 53 -1.51 -3.99 -11.12
N LEU A 54 -1.45 -2.89 -10.38
CA LEU A 54 -2.51 -1.89 -10.42
C LEU A 54 -2.38 -1.07 -11.71
N GLU A 55 -3.47 -0.95 -12.45
CA GLU A 55 -3.47 -0.30 -13.76
C GLU A 55 -3.75 1.19 -13.71
N PHE A 56 -4.48 1.63 -12.69
CA PHE A 56 -4.90 3.03 -12.60
C PHE A 56 -5.12 3.43 -11.14
N MET A 57 -4.78 4.68 -10.84
CA MET A 57 -5.04 5.27 -9.52
C MET A 57 -5.30 6.76 -9.70
N ASP A 58 -6.43 7.23 -9.18
CA ASP A 58 -6.74 8.66 -9.18
C ASP A 58 -6.40 9.29 -7.82
N SER A 59 -6.79 10.55 -7.63
CA SER A 59 -6.50 11.27 -6.39
C SER A 59 -7.14 10.65 -5.15
N SER A 60 -8.24 9.93 -5.33
CA SER A 60 -8.88 9.23 -4.20
C SER A 60 -8.01 8.09 -3.70
N GLY A 61 -7.34 7.38 -4.61
CA GLY A 61 -6.39 6.34 -4.25
C GLY A 61 -5.19 6.91 -3.51
N VAL A 62 -4.68 8.06 -3.99
CA VAL A 62 -3.58 8.76 -3.32
C VAL A 62 -4.00 9.16 -1.90
N SER A 63 -5.20 9.72 -1.75
CA SER A 63 -5.70 10.11 -0.43
C SER A 63 -5.83 8.92 0.51
N MET A 64 -6.29 7.79 -0.02
CA MET A 64 -6.39 6.56 0.75
C MET A 64 -5.03 6.12 1.28
N LEU A 65 -4.00 6.17 0.42
CA LEU A 65 -2.65 5.78 0.84
C LEU A 65 -2.09 6.70 1.92
N PHE A 66 -2.29 8.01 1.80
CA PHE A 66 -1.87 8.94 2.85
C PHE A 66 -2.60 8.67 4.16
N SER A 67 -3.91 8.40 4.09
CA SER A 67 -4.70 8.08 5.28
C SER A 67 -4.22 6.78 5.93
N LEU A 68 -3.92 5.78 5.12
CA LEU A 68 -3.41 4.50 5.61
C LEU A 68 -2.07 4.68 6.31
N ALA A 69 -1.17 5.49 5.74
CA ALA A 69 0.11 5.78 6.36
C ALA A 69 -0.06 6.41 7.74
N ARG A 70 -0.96 7.37 7.87
CA ARG A 70 -1.24 7.99 9.17
C ARG A 70 -1.84 7.00 10.15
N GLN A 71 -2.78 6.19 9.69
CA GLN A 71 -3.49 5.24 10.53
C GLN A 71 -2.55 4.18 11.11
N VAL A 72 -1.74 3.53 10.28
CA VAL A 72 -0.79 2.54 10.79
C VAL A 72 0.31 3.20 11.63
N GLY A 73 0.74 4.40 11.25
CA GLY A 73 1.73 5.14 12.01
C GLY A 73 1.27 5.46 13.43
N SER A 74 -0.04 5.71 13.63
CA SER A 74 -0.58 5.97 14.96
C SER A 74 -0.51 4.74 15.87
N HIS A 75 -0.36 3.55 15.28
CA HIS A 75 -0.18 2.29 16.00
C HIS A 75 1.28 1.84 16.02
N ARG A 76 2.20 2.74 15.66
CA ARG A 76 3.64 2.46 15.57
C ARG A 76 3.95 1.36 14.56
N GLN A 77 3.15 1.28 13.51
CA GLN A 77 3.35 0.35 12.42
C GLN A 77 3.78 1.12 11.18
N GLU A 78 4.40 0.43 10.23
CA GLU A 78 4.89 1.03 8.99
C GLU A 78 4.00 0.72 7.81
N LEU A 79 3.98 1.65 6.86
CA LEU A 79 3.47 1.42 5.53
C LEU A 79 4.63 1.49 4.55
N ARG A 80 4.69 0.55 3.63
CA ARG A 80 5.59 0.63 2.47
C ARG A 80 4.76 0.30 1.25
N VAL A 81 5.07 0.90 0.11
CA VAL A 81 4.35 0.63 -1.12
C VAL A 81 5.31 0.14 -2.19
N VAL A 82 4.80 -0.71 -3.08
CA VAL A 82 5.56 -1.22 -4.22
C VAL A 82 4.94 -0.64 -5.49
N ALA A 83 5.74 0.11 -6.24
CA ALA A 83 5.30 0.72 -7.50
C ALA A 83 6.51 0.74 -8.44
N PRO A 84 6.61 -0.26 -9.34
CA PRO A 84 7.74 -0.33 -10.26
C PRO A 84 7.82 0.93 -11.14
N PRO A 85 9.04 1.42 -11.38
CA PRO A 85 9.23 2.64 -12.18
C PRO A 85 8.73 2.45 -13.61
N GLY A 86 8.35 3.55 -14.23
CA GLY A 86 7.89 3.53 -15.61
C GLY A 86 6.41 3.21 -15.80
N ARG A 87 5.70 2.92 -14.72
CA ARG A 87 4.27 2.66 -14.77
C ARG A 87 3.49 3.88 -14.28
N PRO A 88 2.23 4.04 -14.74
CA PRO A 88 1.43 5.23 -14.36
C PRO A 88 1.30 5.44 -12.86
N VAL A 89 1.13 4.37 -12.08
CA VAL A 89 0.98 4.48 -10.62
C VAL A 89 2.24 5.07 -9.99
N ALA A 90 3.42 4.59 -10.40
CA ALA A 90 4.68 5.10 -9.87
C ALA A 90 4.83 6.59 -10.16
N ARG A 91 4.42 7.02 -11.35
CA ARG A 91 4.51 8.43 -11.73
C ARG A 91 3.59 9.30 -10.86
N VAL A 92 2.38 8.83 -10.58
CA VAL A 92 1.47 9.57 -9.70
C VAL A 92 2.10 9.75 -8.32
N LEU A 93 2.69 8.68 -7.76
CA LEU A 93 3.32 8.74 -6.45
C LEU A 93 4.50 9.72 -6.44
N GLU A 94 5.27 9.78 -7.53
CA GLU A 94 6.36 10.75 -7.65
C GLU A 94 5.85 12.18 -7.66
N ILE A 95 4.80 12.45 -8.45
CA ILE A 95 4.23 13.79 -8.59
C ILE A 95 3.73 14.33 -7.25
N VAL A 96 3.10 13.46 -6.44
CA VAL A 96 2.56 13.88 -5.13
C VAL A 96 3.60 13.73 -4.01
N GLU A 97 4.82 13.32 -4.34
CA GLU A 97 5.91 13.14 -3.37
C GLU A 97 5.54 12.20 -2.24
N PHE A 98 4.88 11.09 -2.58
CA PHE A 98 4.42 10.12 -1.59
C PHE A 98 5.57 9.53 -0.76
N GLY A 99 6.77 9.46 -1.33
CA GLY A 99 7.96 8.95 -0.62
C GLY A 99 8.27 9.68 0.68
N ARG A 100 7.72 10.87 0.87
CA ARG A 100 7.88 11.62 2.13
C ARG A 100 6.99 11.06 3.25
N ALA A 101 5.90 10.39 2.88
CA ALA A 101 4.97 9.80 3.86
C ALA A 101 5.31 8.34 4.15
N ALA A 102 5.80 7.61 3.14
CA ALA A 102 6.12 6.19 3.28
C ALA A 102 7.09 5.79 2.16
N PRO A 103 7.99 4.82 2.42
CA PRO A 103 8.91 4.36 1.38
C PRO A 103 8.20 3.75 0.18
N VAL A 104 8.70 4.07 -1.00
CA VAL A 104 8.23 3.50 -2.26
C VAL A 104 9.32 2.60 -2.81
N HIS A 105 8.99 1.34 -3.05
CA HIS A 105 9.93 0.32 -3.52
C HIS A 105 9.64 -0.07 -4.96
N GLU A 106 10.66 -0.55 -5.65
CA GLU A 106 10.50 -1.00 -7.03
C GLU A 106 9.97 -2.43 -7.12
N ASP A 107 10.20 -3.24 -6.07
CA ASP A 107 9.74 -4.63 -6.04
C ASP A 107 9.30 -5.05 -4.65
N LEU A 108 8.52 -6.14 -4.60
CA LEU A 108 7.94 -6.64 -3.37
C LEU A 108 9.00 -7.18 -2.39
N ASP A 109 9.98 -7.89 -2.89
CA ASP A 109 11.00 -8.51 -2.03
C ASP A 109 11.74 -7.46 -1.22
N SER A 110 12.10 -6.34 -1.85
CA SER A 110 12.76 -5.23 -1.18
C SER A 110 11.88 -4.64 -0.07
N ALA A 111 10.60 -4.42 -0.36
CA ALA A 111 9.67 -3.82 0.61
C ALA A 111 9.46 -4.73 1.81
N VAL A 112 9.23 -6.03 1.57
CA VAL A 112 9.02 -7.00 2.64
C VAL A 112 10.30 -7.19 3.44
N GLY A 113 11.43 -7.31 2.76
CA GLY A 113 12.71 -7.51 3.42
C GLY A 113 13.09 -6.38 4.36
N GLU A 114 12.93 -5.14 3.92
CA GLU A 114 13.26 -3.98 4.75
C GLU A 114 12.31 -3.84 5.94
N MET A 115 11.03 -4.12 5.75
CA MET A 115 10.06 -4.05 6.84
C MET A 115 10.32 -5.16 7.88
N ALA A 116 10.71 -6.34 7.44
CA ALA A 116 10.97 -7.47 8.32
C ALA A 116 12.26 -7.32 9.12
N THR A 117 13.18 -6.45 8.67
CA THR A 117 14.46 -6.25 9.33
C THR A 117 14.32 -5.25 10.48
N PRO A 118 14.69 -5.64 11.72
CA PRO A 118 14.61 -4.71 12.85
C PRO A 118 15.44 -3.46 12.62
N GLN A 119 14.91 -2.30 12.94
CA GLN A 119 15.65 -1.05 12.89
C GLN A 119 16.52 -0.93 14.14
N ALA A 120 17.77 -0.63 13.94
CA ALA A 120 18.71 -0.46 15.05
C ALA A 120 18.49 0.87 15.76
#